data_934e72927ab731a2a487cd2efd781712
#
_entry.id   934e72927ab731a2a487cd2efd781712
#
_cell.length_a   1.000
_cell.length_b   1.000
_cell.length_c   1.000
_cell.angle_alpha   90.00
_cell.angle_beta   90.00
_cell.angle_gamma   90.00
#
_symmetry.space_group_name_H-M   'P 1'
#
loop_
_entity.id
_entity.type
_entity.pdbx_description
1 polymer ?
#
loop_
_entity_poly.entity_id
_entity_poly.type
_entity_poly.pdbx_seq_one_letter_code
_entity_poly.pdbx_strand_id
1 'polypeptide(L)'
;MITVFTARSIITMNPSLPRATAVAVRDDRIVEVGSLASMAPWLTAHEHRIDDRFANQIITPGFIDPHLHPTMAAVLLPMEFVTAMEWKLPWGTVRPTTTPDGFLARLRELDQQRADAEEPLFVWGYHQLWHGTLSRELLDKVNPTRPIVVWHRSFHELYMSSGMLALLNITEEDAGNRKQIDYPNGHFFENGLGYAISRLNPYILAPERYAHGLERLRQVAHFGGHTTIGDLATGIFNFDSEWEATERILDTDETPFRVELVPHAARLLEGGRSHADVLAFIQDLPARNTHRLRFSDHVKLFADGAFFSQLAQLGPPGYIDGHQGEWIMAPHQLEEAMRTYWHAGMKIHLHVTGDLGLELGLELLEKMQWERPRFNHGFTFEHFGFSTPEQVARVKALGAQVSANVYYLYELSHIYAQQGIGYERASQMAR
;
A
#
# COMPACT_ATOMS: atom_id res chain seq x y z
N MET A 1 -13.07 -36.12 -7.74
CA MET A 1 -13.83 -36.38 -6.49
C MET A 1 -14.39 -35.06 -5.97
N ILE A 2 -15.66 -35.05 -5.47
CA ILE A 2 -16.25 -33.87 -4.84
C ILE A 2 -15.94 -33.87 -3.33
N THR A 3 -15.49 -32.78 -2.76
CA THR A 3 -15.40 -32.63 -1.30
C THR A 3 -16.53 -31.69 -0.85
N VAL A 4 -17.35 -32.13 0.10
CA VAL A 4 -18.45 -31.35 0.67
C VAL A 4 -18.05 -30.91 2.08
N PHE A 5 -17.82 -29.63 2.26
CA PHE A 5 -17.56 -29.07 3.57
C PHE A 5 -18.90 -28.70 4.23
N THR A 6 -19.11 -29.17 5.45
CA THR A 6 -20.28 -28.80 6.27
C THR A 6 -19.90 -27.76 7.33
N ALA A 7 -20.82 -26.84 7.61
CA ALA A 7 -20.60 -25.78 8.58
C ALA A 7 -21.88 -25.42 9.33
N ARG A 8 -21.74 -24.83 10.53
CA ARG A 8 -22.88 -24.26 11.26
C ARG A 8 -23.60 -23.18 10.41
N SER A 9 -22.86 -22.41 9.67
CA SER A 9 -23.38 -21.42 8.71
C SER A 9 -22.32 -21.11 7.67
N ILE A 10 -22.72 -20.99 6.42
CA ILE A 10 -21.89 -20.47 5.33
C ILE A 10 -22.49 -19.15 4.88
N ILE A 11 -21.72 -18.09 4.96
CA ILE A 11 -22.08 -16.76 4.44
C ILE A 11 -21.74 -16.77 2.95
N THR A 12 -22.75 -16.69 2.09
CA THR A 12 -22.54 -16.93 0.65
C THR A 12 -22.28 -15.64 -0.14
N MET A 13 -22.55 -14.47 0.45
CA MET A 13 -22.59 -13.15 -0.23
C MET A 13 -23.58 -13.10 -1.41
N ASN A 14 -24.47 -14.09 -1.53
CA ASN A 14 -25.54 -14.10 -2.54
C ASN A 14 -26.86 -13.66 -1.89
N PRO A 15 -27.49 -12.55 -2.31
CA PRO A 15 -28.73 -12.08 -1.73
C PRO A 15 -29.88 -13.08 -1.80
N SER A 16 -29.92 -13.93 -2.83
CA SER A 16 -30.95 -14.95 -3.01
C SER A 16 -30.77 -16.18 -2.12
N LEU A 17 -29.57 -16.40 -1.60
CA LEU A 17 -29.23 -17.49 -0.68
C LEU A 17 -28.19 -17.02 0.31
N PRO A 18 -28.50 -16.09 1.23
CA PRO A 18 -27.49 -15.42 2.05
C PRO A 18 -26.77 -16.34 3.04
N ARG A 19 -27.38 -17.49 3.36
CA ARG A 19 -26.81 -18.50 4.27
C ARG A 19 -27.04 -19.91 3.74
N ALA A 20 -26.04 -20.75 3.95
CA ALA A 20 -26.05 -22.17 3.65
C ALA A 20 -25.45 -22.97 4.81
N THR A 21 -25.43 -24.32 4.71
CA THR A 21 -24.81 -25.21 5.70
C THR A 21 -23.83 -26.18 5.07
N ALA A 22 -23.77 -26.25 3.75
CA ALA A 22 -22.81 -27.09 3.01
C ALA A 22 -22.32 -26.35 1.76
N VAL A 23 -21.07 -26.64 1.37
CA VAL A 23 -20.49 -26.22 0.10
C VAL A 23 -19.75 -27.41 -0.52
N ALA A 24 -20.10 -27.74 -1.77
CA ALA A 24 -19.45 -28.78 -2.56
C ALA A 24 -18.38 -28.17 -3.45
N VAL A 25 -17.18 -28.71 -3.40
CA VAL A 25 -16.02 -28.28 -4.17
C VAL A 25 -15.47 -29.46 -4.96
N ARG A 26 -15.14 -29.23 -6.23
CA ARG A 26 -14.41 -30.16 -7.07
C ARG A 26 -13.22 -29.41 -7.67
N ASP A 27 -12.04 -29.96 -7.43
CA ASP A 27 -10.78 -29.33 -7.80
C ASP A 27 -10.68 -27.92 -7.16
N ASP A 28 -10.62 -26.86 -7.96
CA ASP A 28 -10.56 -25.45 -7.52
C ASP A 28 -11.92 -24.71 -7.65
N ARG A 29 -13.03 -25.44 -7.89
CA ARG A 29 -14.33 -24.84 -8.20
C ARG A 29 -15.41 -25.25 -7.21
N ILE A 30 -16.22 -24.25 -6.82
CA ILE A 30 -17.47 -24.50 -6.11
C ILE A 30 -18.46 -25.09 -7.11
N VAL A 31 -18.98 -26.27 -6.80
CA VAL A 31 -20.01 -26.98 -7.61
C VAL A 31 -21.40 -26.54 -7.19
N GLU A 32 -21.63 -26.47 -5.86
CA GLU A 32 -22.91 -26.08 -5.29
C GLU A 32 -22.73 -25.51 -3.88
N VAL A 33 -23.60 -24.60 -3.50
CA VAL A 33 -23.73 -24.07 -2.14
C VAL A 33 -25.16 -24.21 -1.68
N GLY A 34 -25.39 -24.84 -0.51
CA GLY A 34 -26.74 -25.08 0.00
C GLY A 34 -26.74 -25.88 1.30
N SER A 35 -27.39 -27.04 1.26
CA SER A 35 -27.41 -28.04 2.35
C SER A 35 -27.07 -29.42 1.80
N LEU A 36 -26.75 -30.38 2.66
CA LEU A 36 -26.57 -31.79 2.21
C LEU A 36 -27.81 -32.31 1.48
N ALA A 37 -29.01 -31.89 1.90
CA ALA A 37 -30.25 -32.28 1.25
C ALA A 37 -30.37 -31.73 -0.18
N SER A 38 -30.04 -30.43 -0.38
CA SER A 38 -30.08 -29.82 -1.72
C SER A 38 -29.03 -30.39 -2.65
N MET A 39 -27.90 -30.89 -2.11
CA MET A 39 -26.81 -31.50 -2.87
C MET A 39 -27.01 -32.97 -3.19
N ALA A 40 -28.09 -33.60 -2.69
CA ALA A 40 -28.31 -35.04 -2.89
C ALA A 40 -28.16 -35.53 -4.34
N PRO A 41 -28.61 -34.81 -5.38
CA PRO A 41 -28.39 -35.20 -6.77
C PRO A 41 -26.90 -35.34 -7.14
N TRP A 42 -26.07 -34.42 -6.70
CA TRP A 42 -24.60 -34.45 -6.91
C TRP A 42 -23.96 -35.61 -6.17
N LEU A 43 -24.36 -35.79 -4.89
CA LEU A 43 -23.81 -36.83 -4.03
C LEU A 43 -24.18 -38.22 -4.47
N THR A 44 -25.38 -38.40 -5.06
CA THR A 44 -25.81 -39.69 -5.63
C THR A 44 -25.10 -40.00 -6.94
N ALA A 45 -24.83 -38.98 -7.76
CA ALA A 45 -24.29 -39.17 -9.11
C ALA A 45 -22.75 -39.21 -9.16
N HIS A 46 -22.06 -38.75 -8.13
CA HIS A 46 -20.61 -38.58 -8.15
C HIS A 46 -19.95 -39.12 -6.88
N GLU A 47 -18.72 -39.63 -7.04
CA GLU A 47 -17.85 -39.95 -5.92
C GLU A 47 -17.59 -38.68 -5.10
N HIS A 48 -17.82 -38.77 -3.80
CA HIS A 48 -17.71 -37.63 -2.90
C HIS A 48 -17.18 -38.00 -1.52
N ARG A 49 -16.68 -36.98 -0.82
CA ARG A 49 -16.30 -37.04 0.60
C ARG A 49 -16.98 -35.91 1.35
N ILE A 50 -17.59 -36.20 2.51
CA ILE A 50 -18.07 -35.20 3.44
C ILE A 50 -16.96 -34.87 4.42
N ASP A 51 -16.68 -33.60 4.58
CA ASP A 51 -15.68 -33.05 5.52
C ASP A 51 -16.41 -32.17 6.54
N ASP A 52 -16.50 -32.63 7.76
CA ASP A 52 -17.23 -32.00 8.87
C ASP A 52 -16.35 -31.20 9.83
N ARG A 53 -15.06 -31.00 9.50
CA ARG A 53 -14.13 -30.21 10.34
C ARG A 53 -14.66 -28.85 10.73
N PHE A 54 -15.51 -28.27 9.91
CA PHE A 54 -16.08 -26.94 10.10
C PHE A 54 -17.54 -26.97 10.58
N ALA A 55 -18.09 -28.12 10.97
CA ALA A 55 -19.51 -28.29 11.35
C ALA A 55 -19.98 -27.31 12.42
N ASN A 56 -19.10 -26.91 13.33
CA ASN A 56 -19.40 -25.93 14.40
C ASN A 56 -18.88 -24.51 14.10
N GLN A 57 -18.36 -24.27 12.90
CA GLN A 57 -17.76 -22.99 12.51
C GLN A 57 -18.62 -22.25 11.49
N ILE A 58 -18.24 -21.00 11.21
CA ILE A 58 -18.81 -20.21 10.14
C ILE A 58 -17.78 -20.19 9.00
N ILE A 59 -18.21 -20.57 7.79
CA ILE A 59 -17.41 -20.41 6.58
C ILE A 59 -17.83 -19.13 5.87
N THR A 60 -16.86 -18.35 5.44
CA THR A 60 -17.04 -17.14 4.62
C THR A 60 -16.21 -17.27 3.34
N PRO A 61 -16.52 -16.53 2.26
CA PRO A 61 -15.54 -16.28 1.22
C PRO A 61 -14.25 -15.71 1.81
N GLY A 62 -13.12 -16.01 1.18
CA GLY A 62 -11.84 -15.41 1.56
C GLY A 62 -11.89 -13.89 1.39
N PHE A 63 -11.17 -13.16 2.25
CA PHE A 63 -11.12 -11.72 2.16
C PHE A 63 -10.29 -11.27 0.95
N ILE A 64 -10.69 -10.13 0.39
CA ILE A 64 -9.98 -9.45 -0.69
C ILE A 64 -9.47 -8.13 -0.12
N ASP A 65 -8.16 -7.94 -0.14
CA ASP A 65 -7.55 -6.63 0.09
C ASP A 65 -7.26 -5.98 -1.27
N PRO A 66 -8.05 -4.97 -1.69
CA PRO A 66 -7.90 -4.38 -3.01
C PRO A 66 -6.71 -3.42 -3.10
N HIS A 67 -6.11 -3.02 -1.98
CA HIS A 67 -5.04 -2.02 -1.94
C HIS A 67 -3.99 -2.34 -0.88
N LEU A 68 -3.00 -3.09 -1.28
CA LEU A 68 -1.81 -3.40 -0.50
C LEU A 68 -0.57 -3.05 -1.34
N HIS A 69 0.58 -3.04 -0.71
CA HIS A 69 1.88 -2.92 -1.35
C HIS A 69 2.78 -4.08 -0.91
N PRO A 70 2.65 -5.27 -1.51
CA PRO A 70 3.43 -6.45 -1.16
C PRO A 70 4.94 -6.21 -1.16
N THR A 71 5.43 -5.47 -2.15
CA THR A 71 6.85 -5.16 -2.28
C THR A 71 7.33 -4.21 -1.18
N MET A 72 6.53 -3.22 -0.80
CA MET A 72 6.82 -2.38 0.36
C MET A 72 6.75 -3.18 1.66
N ALA A 73 5.77 -4.06 1.82
CA ALA A 73 5.67 -4.93 2.98
C ALA A 73 6.89 -5.86 3.10
N ALA A 74 7.41 -6.37 1.98
CA ALA A 74 8.62 -7.18 1.98
C ALA A 74 9.86 -6.41 2.45
N VAL A 75 9.96 -5.13 2.15
CA VAL A 75 11.02 -4.24 2.65
C VAL A 75 10.83 -3.92 4.13
N LEU A 76 9.58 -3.64 4.54
CA LEU A 76 9.20 -3.21 5.87
C LEU A 76 9.28 -4.32 6.93
N LEU A 77 8.69 -5.49 6.64
CA LEU A 77 8.49 -6.54 7.65
C LEU A 77 9.79 -7.08 8.27
N PRO A 78 10.96 -6.99 7.62
CA PRO A 78 12.25 -7.25 8.25
C PRO A 78 12.85 -6.08 9.05
N MET A 79 12.21 -4.90 9.10
CA MET A 79 12.68 -3.75 9.89
C MET A 79 12.29 -3.86 11.36
N GLU A 80 12.90 -3.04 12.19
CA GLU A 80 12.47 -2.83 13.56
C GLU A 80 11.24 -1.92 13.59
N PHE A 81 10.19 -2.37 14.26
CA PHE A 81 8.96 -1.60 14.40
C PHE A 81 9.04 -0.73 15.65
N VAL A 82 9.03 0.59 15.48
CA VAL A 82 8.87 1.59 16.54
C VAL A 82 7.72 2.51 16.13
N THR A 83 6.52 2.20 16.56
CA THR A 83 5.28 2.79 16.04
C THR A 83 4.40 3.28 17.17
N ALA A 84 3.60 4.32 16.92
CA ALA A 84 2.63 4.86 17.88
C ALA A 84 1.39 3.97 18.06
N MET A 85 1.16 2.99 17.17
CA MET A 85 0.01 2.10 17.20
C MET A 85 0.43 0.65 17.46
N GLU A 86 -0.47 -0.13 18.09
CA GLU A 86 -0.25 -1.56 18.26
C GLU A 86 -0.31 -2.29 16.92
N TRP A 87 0.65 -3.22 16.72
CA TRP A 87 0.64 -4.12 15.57
C TRP A 87 0.59 -5.57 16.04
N LYS A 88 -0.46 -6.29 15.63
CA LYS A 88 -0.61 -7.73 15.86
C LYS A 88 -0.12 -8.47 14.62
N LEU A 89 1.05 -9.04 14.72
CA LEU A 89 1.70 -9.80 13.65
C LEU A 89 1.64 -11.29 13.96
N PRO A 90 1.73 -12.19 12.98
CA PRO A 90 1.73 -13.64 13.22
C PRO A 90 2.80 -14.12 14.21
N TRP A 91 3.90 -13.40 14.32
CA TRP A 91 5.04 -13.72 15.20
C TRP A 91 5.09 -12.92 16.49
N GLY A 92 4.10 -12.07 16.77
CA GLY A 92 4.03 -11.33 18.05
C GLY A 92 3.36 -9.98 17.92
N THR A 93 3.21 -9.31 19.05
CA THR A 93 2.59 -7.98 19.14
C THR A 93 3.66 -6.92 19.38
N VAL A 94 3.69 -5.90 18.52
CA VAL A 94 4.49 -4.69 18.71
C VAL A 94 3.67 -3.73 19.57
N ARG A 95 4.19 -3.34 20.73
CA ARG A 95 3.54 -2.39 21.63
C ARG A 95 3.75 -0.96 21.17
N PRO A 96 2.78 -0.06 21.36
CA PRO A 96 2.91 1.34 21.01
C PRO A 96 4.03 2.05 21.76
N THR A 97 4.72 2.93 21.05
CA THR A 97 5.61 3.96 21.60
C THR A 97 5.00 5.31 21.22
N THR A 98 4.57 6.12 22.18
CA THR A 98 3.69 7.29 21.92
C THR A 98 4.28 8.62 22.39
N THR A 99 5.58 8.66 22.68
CA THR A 99 6.26 9.89 23.13
C THR A 99 7.61 10.07 22.42
N PRO A 100 8.09 11.30 22.25
CA PRO A 100 9.41 11.58 21.66
C PRO A 100 10.57 10.89 22.41
N ASP A 101 10.58 11.01 23.74
CA ASP A 101 11.63 10.40 24.56
C ASP A 101 11.59 8.87 24.51
N GLY A 102 10.39 8.29 24.52
CA GLY A 102 10.18 6.84 24.37
C GLY A 102 10.68 6.33 23.02
N PHE A 103 10.45 7.10 21.96
CA PHE A 103 10.93 6.75 20.61
C PHE A 103 12.47 6.72 20.57
N LEU A 104 13.12 7.77 21.05
CA LEU A 104 14.60 7.84 21.09
C LEU A 104 15.20 6.79 22.04
N ALA A 105 14.55 6.52 23.18
CA ALA A 105 14.97 5.45 24.08
C ALA A 105 14.92 4.09 23.39
N ARG A 106 13.85 3.81 22.66
CA ARG A 106 13.70 2.55 21.91
C ARG A 106 14.76 2.42 20.81
N LEU A 107 15.10 3.50 20.10
CA LEU A 107 16.20 3.46 19.11
C LEU A 107 17.54 3.10 19.77
N ARG A 108 17.85 3.66 20.97
CA ARG A 108 19.07 3.31 21.71
C ARG A 108 19.09 1.85 22.16
N GLU A 109 17.98 1.32 22.63
CA GLU A 109 17.86 -0.11 22.98
C GLU A 109 18.15 -1.01 21.75
N LEU A 110 17.57 -0.68 20.61
CA LEU A 110 17.76 -1.41 19.36
C LEU A 110 19.19 -1.34 18.86
N ASP A 111 19.83 -0.18 19.01
CA ASP A 111 21.25 0.00 18.69
C ASP A 111 22.16 -0.88 19.58
N GLN A 112 21.91 -0.88 20.90
CA GLN A 112 22.67 -1.66 21.87
C GLN A 112 22.53 -3.19 21.69
N GLN A 113 21.43 -3.66 21.13
CA GLN A 113 21.19 -5.07 20.86
C GLN A 113 21.98 -5.60 19.66
N ARG A 114 22.58 -4.73 18.85
CA ARG A 114 23.36 -5.09 17.67
C ARG A 114 24.84 -5.16 17.98
N ALA A 115 25.42 -6.35 17.82
CA ALA A 115 26.83 -6.60 18.09
C ALA A 115 27.78 -5.91 17.09
N ASP A 116 27.36 -5.84 15.80
CA ASP A 116 28.13 -5.20 14.76
C ASP A 116 27.77 -3.70 14.68
N ALA A 117 28.74 -2.83 14.94
CA ALA A 117 28.57 -1.39 14.92
C ALA A 117 28.36 -0.80 13.52
N GLU A 118 28.75 -1.52 12.47
CA GLU A 118 28.60 -1.10 11.08
C GLU A 118 27.27 -1.60 10.46
N GLU A 119 26.59 -2.56 11.10
CA GLU A 119 25.31 -3.06 10.63
C GLU A 119 24.26 -1.94 10.63
N PRO A 120 23.64 -1.64 9.47
CA PRO A 120 22.61 -0.62 9.41
C PRO A 120 21.38 -0.92 10.27
N LEU A 121 20.90 0.08 11.00
CA LEU A 121 19.64 0.01 11.74
C LEU A 121 18.49 0.58 10.88
N PHE A 122 17.62 -0.30 10.42
CA PHE A 122 16.39 0.08 9.70
C PHE A 122 15.22 0.04 10.64
N VAL A 123 14.52 1.18 10.78
CA VAL A 123 13.36 1.35 11.65
C VAL A 123 12.17 1.85 10.84
N TRP A 124 11.00 1.32 11.14
CA TRP A 124 9.74 1.80 10.57
C TRP A 124 8.72 2.16 11.64
N GLY A 125 7.87 3.14 11.33
CA GLY A 125 6.69 3.46 12.13
C GLY A 125 6.73 4.82 12.81
N TYR A 126 7.79 5.62 12.57
CA TYR A 126 7.86 7.01 13.03
C TYR A 126 6.63 7.80 12.55
N HIS A 127 6.16 8.70 13.42
CA HIS A 127 5.11 9.66 13.10
C HIS A 127 5.26 10.90 13.98
N GLN A 128 5.42 12.06 13.35
CA GLN A 128 5.74 13.33 14.02
C GLN A 128 4.73 13.74 15.11
N LEU A 129 3.45 13.45 14.94
CA LEU A 129 2.40 13.83 15.90
C LEU A 129 2.51 13.12 17.25
N TRP A 130 3.20 11.98 17.33
CA TRP A 130 3.47 11.25 18.58
C TRP A 130 4.93 11.33 19.00
N HIS A 131 5.84 11.20 18.02
CA HIS A 131 7.27 11.09 18.29
C HIS A 131 8.01 12.43 18.23
N GLY A 132 7.28 13.55 17.96
CA GLY A 132 7.86 14.87 17.81
C GLY A 132 8.68 15.01 16.54
N THR A 133 9.39 16.12 16.39
CA THR A 133 10.27 16.37 15.25
C THR A 133 11.49 15.47 15.31
N LEU A 134 11.77 14.75 14.24
CA LEU A 134 12.99 13.96 14.07
C LEU A 134 13.99 14.73 13.20
N SER A 135 15.28 14.53 13.46
CA SER A 135 16.34 15.11 12.66
C SER A 135 17.58 14.22 12.65
N ARG A 136 18.46 14.45 11.70
CA ARG A 136 19.79 13.84 11.61
C ARG A 136 20.56 13.98 12.93
N GLU A 137 20.56 15.16 13.55
CA GLU A 137 21.22 15.42 14.83
C GLU A 137 20.68 14.50 15.95
N LEU A 138 19.36 14.27 16.01
CA LEU A 138 18.76 13.37 17.00
C LEU A 138 19.13 11.93 16.76
N LEU A 139 19.23 11.49 15.52
CA LEU A 139 19.70 10.14 15.17
C LEU A 139 21.19 9.98 15.50
N ASP A 140 22.01 10.99 15.26
CA ASP A 140 23.44 10.97 15.61
C ASP A 140 23.66 10.94 17.14
N LYS A 141 22.72 11.48 17.95
CA LYS A 141 22.70 11.33 19.41
C LYS A 141 22.30 9.93 19.90
N VAL A 142 21.65 9.12 19.06
CA VAL A 142 21.43 7.68 19.35
C VAL A 142 22.75 6.92 19.21
N ASN A 143 23.41 7.08 18.06
CA ASN A 143 24.73 6.56 17.79
C ASN A 143 25.39 7.40 16.68
N PRO A 144 26.57 8.04 16.93
CA PRO A 144 27.18 8.97 15.99
C PRO A 144 27.75 8.31 14.72
N THR A 145 27.99 7.02 14.74
CA THR A 145 28.64 6.29 13.63
C THR A 145 27.75 5.27 12.95
N ARG A 146 26.77 4.69 13.66
CA ARG A 146 25.88 3.70 13.08
C ARG A 146 25.04 4.29 11.95
N PRO A 147 24.97 3.61 10.80
CA PRO A 147 24.00 3.95 9.76
C PRO A 147 22.56 3.68 10.25
N ILE A 148 21.76 4.73 10.45
CA ILE A 148 20.37 4.62 10.91
C ILE A 148 19.45 5.20 9.85
N VAL A 149 18.41 4.44 9.46
CA VAL A 149 17.28 4.89 8.67
C VAL A 149 16.01 4.74 9.50
N VAL A 150 15.27 5.82 9.65
CA VAL A 150 13.94 5.82 10.24
C VAL A 150 12.92 6.15 9.17
N TRP A 151 12.10 5.17 8.83
CA TRP A 151 11.04 5.34 7.82
C TRP A 151 9.76 5.76 8.50
N HIS A 152 9.14 6.82 7.97
CA HIS A 152 7.85 7.28 8.43
C HIS A 152 6.75 6.26 8.11
N ARG A 153 5.73 6.22 8.96
CA ARG A 153 4.58 5.31 8.80
C ARG A 153 3.88 5.40 7.43
N SER A 154 3.91 6.59 6.82
CA SER A 154 3.29 6.82 5.50
C SER A 154 3.97 6.11 4.35
N PHE A 155 5.23 5.74 4.47
CA PHE A 155 6.14 5.40 3.39
C PHE A 155 6.49 6.56 2.43
N HIS A 156 6.05 7.76 2.69
CA HIS A 156 6.32 8.92 1.85
C HIS A 156 7.52 9.75 2.30
N GLU A 157 8.12 9.40 3.44
CA GLU A 157 9.30 10.09 3.97
C GLU A 157 10.17 9.18 4.83
N LEU A 158 11.44 9.51 4.93
CA LEU A 158 12.40 8.89 5.83
C LEU A 158 13.43 9.87 6.33
N TYR A 159 14.08 9.49 7.43
CA TYR A 159 15.19 10.24 8.04
C TYR A 159 16.44 9.37 8.09
N MET A 160 17.60 9.98 7.84
CA MET A 160 18.90 9.31 7.85
C MET A 160 19.87 9.98 8.82
N SER A 161 20.62 9.17 9.58
CA SER A 161 21.77 9.62 10.37
C SER A 161 22.96 10.02 9.48
N SER A 162 23.93 10.72 10.04
CA SER A 162 25.19 11.03 9.36
C SER A 162 25.91 9.77 8.91
N GLY A 163 25.90 8.70 9.71
CA GLY A 163 26.46 7.40 9.35
C GLY A 163 25.81 6.79 8.11
N MET A 164 24.48 6.92 7.98
CA MET A 164 23.78 6.41 6.80
C MET A 164 24.06 7.24 5.55
N LEU A 165 24.05 8.58 5.66
CA LEU A 165 24.39 9.45 4.54
C LEU A 165 25.81 9.18 4.02
N ALA A 166 26.77 8.95 4.92
CA ALA A 166 28.12 8.56 4.56
C ALA A 166 28.19 7.20 3.89
N LEU A 167 27.52 6.19 4.43
CA LEU A 167 27.46 4.83 3.86
C LEU A 167 26.91 4.84 2.42
N LEU A 168 25.89 5.68 2.15
CA LEU A 168 25.25 5.77 0.84
C LEU A 168 25.93 6.77 -0.11
N ASN A 169 27.01 7.44 0.34
CA ASN A 169 27.68 8.51 -0.40
C ASN A 169 26.71 9.61 -0.85
N ILE A 170 25.79 10.00 0.03
CA ILE A 170 24.87 11.11 -0.21
C ILE A 170 25.49 12.38 0.35
N THR A 171 25.75 13.36 -0.51
CA THR A 171 26.36 14.66 -0.14
C THR A 171 25.34 15.78 -0.18
N GLU A 172 25.72 16.92 0.40
CA GLU A 172 24.90 18.14 0.32
C GLU A 172 24.76 18.65 -1.13
N GLU A 173 25.79 18.45 -1.97
CA GLU A 173 25.74 18.80 -3.39
C GLU A 173 24.72 17.91 -4.15
N ASP A 174 24.67 16.61 -3.85
CA ASP A 174 23.69 15.69 -4.42
C ASP A 174 22.25 16.10 -4.06
N ALA A 175 22.05 16.64 -2.86
CA ALA A 175 20.77 17.08 -2.34
C ALA A 175 20.40 18.50 -2.80
N GLY A 176 21.38 19.39 -2.95
CA GLY A 176 21.18 20.84 -3.04
C GLY A 176 20.38 21.36 -4.24
N ASN A 177 20.23 20.55 -5.30
CA ASN A 177 19.40 20.86 -6.46
C ASN A 177 18.07 20.07 -6.51
N ARG A 178 17.76 19.32 -5.45
CA ARG A 178 16.56 18.46 -5.39
C ARG A 178 15.55 19.06 -4.44
N LYS A 179 14.35 19.30 -4.91
CA LYS A 179 13.22 19.59 -4.05
C LYS A 179 12.89 18.37 -3.17
N GLN A 180 12.30 18.62 -2.02
CA GLN A 180 11.81 17.57 -1.13
C GLN A 180 12.95 16.74 -0.50
N ILE A 181 14.14 17.35 -0.37
CA ILE A 181 15.26 16.85 0.43
C ILE A 181 15.72 18.00 1.37
N ASP A 182 15.62 17.76 2.67
CA ASP A 182 16.22 18.58 3.71
C ASP A 182 17.48 17.89 4.23
N TYR A 183 18.59 18.11 3.55
CA TYR A 183 19.87 17.45 3.84
C TYR A 183 20.41 17.75 5.26
N PRO A 184 20.34 19.01 5.77
CA PRO A 184 20.75 19.30 7.14
C PRO A 184 20.04 18.45 8.18
N ASN A 185 18.74 18.19 8.00
CA ASN A 185 17.93 17.37 8.89
C ASN A 185 17.92 15.88 8.52
N GLY A 186 18.59 15.51 7.41
CA GLY A 186 18.59 14.12 6.93
C GLY A 186 17.21 13.63 6.48
N HIS A 187 16.31 14.55 6.10
CA HIS A 187 14.91 14.27 5.78
C HIS A 187 14.69 14.21 4.27
N PHE A 188 14.10 13.10 3.80
CA PHE A 188 13.79 12.83 2.39
C PHE A 188 12.30 12.51 2.29
N PHE A 189 11.56 13.25 1.48
CA PHE A 189 10.11 13.10 1.36
C PHE A 189 9.66 13.20 -0.10
N GLU A 190 8.52 12.58 -0.42
CA GLU A 190 7.92 12.48 -1.75
C GLU A 190 8.94 12.10 -2.85
N ASN A 191 9.23 13.01 -3.81
CA ASN A 191 10.22 12.72 -4.86
C ASN A 191 11.66 12.60 -4.31
N GLY A 192 11.97 13.28 -3.21
CA GLY A 192 13.24 13.13 -2.50
C GLY A 192 13.40 11.72 -1.91
N LEU A 193 12.30 11.11 -1.45
CA LEU A 193 12.30 9.71 -1.03
C LEU A 193 12.70 8.77 -2.17
N GLY A 194 12.24 9.01 -3.40
CA GLY A 194 12.63 8.22 -4.56
C GLY A 194 14.13 8.17 -4.78
N TYR A 195 14.80 9.32 -4.62
CA TYR A 195 16.27 9.39 -4.67
C TYR A 195 16.91 8.57 -3.53
N ALA A 196 16.43 8.72 -2.30
CA ALA A 196 16.93 7.96 -1.15
C ALA A 196 16.77 6.44 -1.35
N ILE A 197 15.60 6.00 -1.83
CA ILE A 197 15.31 4.59 -2.15
C ILE A 197 16.31 4.04 -3.16
N SER A 198 16.62 4.78 -4.23
CA SER A 198 17.57 4.33 -5.25
C SER A 198 18.97 4.02 -4.67
N ARG A 199 19.38 4.75 -3.62
CA ARG A 199 20.63 4.52 -2.89
C ARG A 199 20.52 3.38 -1.87
N LEU A 200 19.32 3.18 -1.28
CA LEU A 200 19.06 2.14 -0.30
C LEU A 200 18.80 0.76 -0.93
N ASN A 201 18.42 0.69 -2.20
CA ASN A 201 18.07 -0.56 -2.87
C ASN A 201 19.05 -1.72 -2.66
N PRO A 202 20.41 -1.54 -2.70
CA PRO A 202 21.33 -2.63 -2.44
C PRO A 202 21.18 -3.29 -1.06
N TYR A 203 20.65 -2.55 -0.08
CA TYR A 203 20.45 -3.02 1.28
C TYR A 203 19.04 -3.58 1.51
N ILE A 204 18.01 -2.84 1.07
CA ILE A 204 16.60 -3.20 1.32
C ILE A 204 16.09 -4.29 0.38
N LEU A 205 16.66 -4.39 -0.83
CA LEU A 205 16.36 -5.44 -1.81
C LEU A 205 17.45 -6.54 -1.83
N ALA A 206 18.35 -6.59 -0.83
CA ALA A 206 19.29 -7.71 -0.69
C ALA A 206 18.50 -9.03 -0.74
N PRO A 207 18.87 -10.00 -1.61
CA PRO A 207 18.00 -11.13 -1.99
C PRO A 207 17.45 -11.93 -0.82
N GLU A 208 18.28 -12.21 0.20
CA GLU A 208 17.85 -12.96 1.39
C GLU A 208 16.88 -12.15 2.26
N ARG A 209 17.19 -10.86 2.47
CA ARG A 209 16.35 -9.97 3.26
C ARG A 209 14.98 -9.77 2.61
N TYR A 210 14.96 -9.52 1.31
CA TYR A 210 13.72 -9.28 0.57
C TYR A 210 12.86 -10.55 0.46
N ALA A 211 13.48 -11.71 0.21
CA ALA A 211 12.80 -13.01 0.23
C ALA A 211 12.16 -13.29 1.59
N HIS A 212 12.91 -13.08 2.69
CA HIS A 212 12.37 -13.21 4.05
C HIS A 212 11.18 -12.27 4.30
N GLY A 213 11.23 -11.04 3.77
CA GLY A 213 10.11 -10.09 3.85
C GLY A 213 8.87 -10.56 3.10
N LEU A 214 9.01 -11.16 1.91
CA LEU A 214 7.90 -11.75 1.15
C LEU A 214 7.30 -12.98 1.88
N GLU A 215 8.13 -13.81 2.51
CA GLU A 215 7.64 -14.91 3.34
C GLU A 215 6.84 -14.41 4.55
N ARG A 216 7.29 -13.35 5.20
CA ARG A 216 6.55 -12.67 6.28
C ARG A 216 5.24 -12.08 5.78
N LEU A 217 5.23 -11.45 4.60
CA LEU A 217 4.00 -10.97 3.97
C LEU A 217 3.01 -12.11 3.75
N ARG A 218 3.46 -13.26 3.25
CA ARG A 218 2.62 -14.45 3.06
C ARG A 218 1.94 -14.86 4.37
N GLN A 219 2.69 -14.85 5.48
CA GLN A 219 2.15 -15.14 6.81
C GLN A 219 1.12 -14.08 7.26
N VAL A 220 1.39 -12.79 7.05
CA VAL A 220 0.46 -11.70 7.41
C VAL A 220 -0.84 -11.79 6.60
N ALA A 221 -0.75 -11.99 5.29
CA ALA A 221 -1.93 -12.11 4.43
C ALA A 221 -2.78 -13.35 4.80
N HIS A 222 -2.12 -14.48 5.09
CA HIS A 222 -2.80 -15.68 5.57
C HIS A 222 -3.45 -15.47 6.94
N PHE A 223 -2.76 -14.83 7.88
CA PHE A 223 -3.27 -14.50 9.20
C PHE A 223 -4.51 -13.60 9.14
N GLY A 224 -4.55 -12.66 8.18
CA GLY A 224 -5.71 -11.81 7.89
C GLY A 224 -6.86 -12.53 7.17
N GLY A 225 -6.67 -13.78 6.72
CA GLY A 225 -7.70 -14.54 5.97
C GLY A 225 -7.88 -14.07 4.53
N HIS A 226 -6.89 -13.41 3.96
CA HIS A 226 -6.94 -12.93 2.57
C HIS A 226 -6.68 -14.06 1.59
N THR A 227 -7.46 -14.10 0.52
CA THR A 227 -7.31 -15.04 -0.62
C THR A 227 -7.02 -14.33 -1.93
N THR A 228 -7.11 -13.01 -1.94
CA THR A 228 -6.68 -12.14 -3.03
C THR A 228 -6.18 -10.82 -2.44
N ILE A 229 -5.05 -10.33 -2.93
CA ILE A 229 -4.49 -9.03 -2.58
C ILE A 229 -4.15 -8.26 -3.85
N GLY A 230 -4.32 -6.94 -3.81
CA GLY A 230 -3.94 -6.02 -4.89
C GLY A 230 -2.62 -5.32 -4.57
N ASP A 231 -1.60 -5.50 -5.39
CA ASP A 231 -0.37 -4.69 -5.33
C ASP A 231 -0.56 -3.43 -6.17
N LEU A 232 -0.87 -2.34 -5.51
CA LEU A 232 -1.21 -1.06 -6.15
C LEU A 232 0.01 -0.17 -6.39
N ALA A 233 1.21 -0.73 -6.50
CA ALA A 233 2.42 -0.01 -6.90
C ALA A 233 3.58 -0.96 -7.26
N THR A 234 3.34 -1.98 -8.06
CA THR A 234 4.38 -2.91 -8.52
C THR A 234 5.50 -2.15 -9.26
N GLY A 235 6.73 -2.41 -8.87
CA GLY A 235 7.91 -1.73 -9.43
C GLY A 235 8.25 -0.42 -8.73
N ILE A 236 7.88 -0.26 -7.46
CA ILE A 236 8.15 0.96 -6.68
C ILE A 236 9.64 1.13 -6.34
N PHE A 237 10.39 0.06 -6.19
CA PHE A 237 11.84 0.07 -5.91
C PHE A 237 12.65 -0.25 -7.15
N ASN A 238 12.48 -1.47 -7.67
CA ASN A 238 13.10 -1.95 -8.91
C ASN A 238 12.24 -3.08 -9.47
N PHE A 239 11.61 -2.85 -10.61
CA PHE A 239 10.63 -3.77 -11.19
C PHE A 239 11.18 -5.19 -11.40
N ASP A 240 12.38 -5.32 -11.97
CA ASP A 240 12.92 -6.64 -12.34
C ASP A 240 13.28 -7.45 -11.08
N SER A 241 13.94 -6.83 -10.09
CA SER A 241 14.26 -7.49 -8.81
C SER A 241 13.01 -7.85 -8.01
N GLU A 242 12.01 -6.97 -8.02
CA GLU A 242 10.72 -7.22 -7.36
C GLU A 242 9.97 -8.37 -8.00
N TRP A 243 9.91 -8.39 -9.34
CA TRP A 243 9.24 -9.46 -10.10
C TRP A 243 9.90 -10.82 -9.84
N GLU A 244 11.22 -10.91 -10.02
CA GLU A 244 11.97 -12.16 -9.83
C GLU A 244 11.76 -12.75 -8.43
N ALA A 245 11.82 -11.91 -7.40
CA ALA A 245 11.62 -12.37 -6.03
C ALA A 245 10.16 -12.74 -5.76
N THR A 246 9.21 -11.94 -6.26
CA THR A 246 7.77 -12.19 -6.08
C THR A 246 7.35 -13.50 -6.76
N GLU A 247 7.78 -13.73 -8.00
CA GLU A 247 7.52 -14.98 -8.72
C GLU A 247 8.10 -16.18 -7.96
N ARG A 248 9.36 -16.10 -7.55
CA ARG A 248 10.03 -17.19 -6.83
C ARG A 248 9.37 -17.54 -5.48
N ILE A 249 8.93 -16.54 -4.71
CA ILE A 249 8.46 -16.72 -3.33
C ILE A 249 6.95 -16.87 -3.24
N LEU A 250 6.19 -16.12 -4.05
CA LEU A 250 4.72 -16.09 -3.93
C LEU A 250 4.01 -16.97 -4.96
N ASP A 251 4.64 -17.33 -6.10
CA ASP A 251 4.03 -18.25 -7.05
C ASP A 251 4.32 -19.72 -6.70
N THR A 252 3.99 -20.11 -5.48
CA THR A 252 4.19 -21.46 -4.94
C THR A 252 2.91 -21.99 -4.31
N ASP A 253 2.81 -23.33 -4.14
CA ASP A 253 1.65 -23.97 -3.50
C ASP A 253 1.48 -23.61 -2.02
N GLU A 254 2.49 -23.06 -1.39
CA GLU A 254 2.44 -22.57 -0.02
C GLU A 254 1.71 -21.22 0.10
N THR A 255 1.52 -20.50 -1.00
CA THR A 255 0.84 -19.18 -1.00
C THR A 255 -0.66 -19.37 -1.15
N PRO A 256 -1.45 -19.05 -0.09
CA PRO A 256 -2.89 -19.30 -0.08
C PRO A 256 -3.73 -18.19 -0.73
N PHE A 257 -3.11 -17.27 -1.46
CA PHE A 257 -3.77 -16.12 -2.08
C PHE A 257 -3.24 -15.85 -3.50
N ARG A 258 -3.97 -15.01 -4.23
CA ARG A 258 -3.57 -14.44 -5.51
C ARG A 258 -3.14 -12.99 -5.34
N VAL A 259 -2.31 -12.51 -6.24
CA VAL A 259 -1.86 -11.11 -6.30
C VAL A 259 -2.26 -10.51 -7.64
N GLU A 260 -3.06 -9.46 -7.61
CA GLU A 260 -3.30 -8.60 -8.77
C GLU A 260 -2.27 -7.48 -8.75
N LEU A 261 -1.43 -7.42 -9.78
CA LEU A 261 -0.27 -6.55 -9.86
C LEU A 261 -0.59 -5.31 -10.71
N VAL A 262 -0.50 -4.14 -10.12
CA VAL A 262 -0.78 -2.85 -10.77
C VAL A 262 0.52 -2.03 -10.88
N PRO A 263 1.07 -1.86 -12.08
CA PRO A 263 2.35 -1.18 -12.29
C PRO A 263 2.32 0.29 -11.85
N HIS A 264 3.40 0.74 -11.20
CA HIS A 264 3.63 2.11 -10.80
C HIS A 264 4.22 2.93 -11.97
N ALA A 265 3.37 3.60 -12.76
CA ALA A 265 3.80 4.25 -14.00
C ALA A 265 4.91 5.28 -13.81
N ALA A 266 4.83 6.14 -12.78
CA ALA A 266 5.83 7.20 -12.57
C ALA A 266 7.24 6.64 -12.29
N ARG A 267 7.33 5.49 -11.60
CA ARG A 267 8.63 4.82 -11.36
C ARG A 267 9.18 4.17 -12.64
N LEU A 268 8.30 3.65 -13.48
CA LEU A 268 8.70 3.06 -14.76
C LEU A 268 9.20 4.09 -15.77
N LEU A 269 8.92 5.39 -15.58
CA LEU A 269 9.48 6.49 -16.39
C LEU A 269 10.96 6.78 -16.06
N GLU A 270 11.47 6.30 -14.93
CA GLU A 270 12.86 6.50 -14.58
C GLU A 270 13.79 5.91 -15.65
N GLY A 271 14.94 6.55 -15.85
CA GLY A 271 15.84 6.20 -16.96
C GLY A 271 15.49 6.82 -18.31
N GLY A 272 14.57 7.80 -18.33
CA GLY A 272 14.25 8.58 -19.54
C GLY A 272 13.24 7.95 -20.48
N ARG A 273 12.47 6.97 -20.00
CA ARG A 273 11.35 6.38 -20.76
C ARG A 273 10.23 7.40 -20.95
N SER A 274 9.56 7.37 -22.08
CA SER A 274 8.32 8.12 -22.33
C SER A 274 7.10 7.36 -21.76
N HIS A 275 5.96 8.05 -21.59
CA HIS A 275 4.70 7.40 -21.27
C HIS A 275 4.28 6.33 -22.29
N ALA A 276 4.64 6.52 -23.56
CA ALA A 276 4.37 5.53 -24.62
C ALA A 276 5.21 4.25 -24.42
N ASP A 277 6.49 4.39 -24.04
CA ASP A 277 7.36 3.23 -23.77
C ASP A 277 6.86 2.46 -22.52
N VAL A 278 6.45 3.20 -21.48
CA VAL A 278 5.88 2.59 -20.26
C VAL A 278 4.56 1.90 -20.57
N LEU A 279 3.69 2.50 -21.38
CA LEU A 279 2.44 1.87 -21.80
C LEU A 279 2.69 0.57 -22.56
N ALA A 280 3.60 0.56 -23.53
CA ALA A 280 3.96 -0.65 -24.27
C ALA A 280 4.49 -1.74 -23.33
N PHE A 281 5.38 -1.39 -22.40
CA PHE A 281 5.88 -2.30 -21.39
C PHE A 281 4.74 -2.89 -20.52
N ILE A 282 3.81 -2.06 -20.02
CA ILE A 282 2.67 -2.50 -19.21
C ILE A 282 1.76 -3.45 -20.00
N GLN A 283 1.54 -3.18 -21.29
CA GLN A 283 0.71 -4.01 -22.15
C GLN A 283 1.31 -5.39 -22.43
N ASP A 284 2.62 -5.55 -22.31
CA ASP A 284 3.32 -6.82 -22.46
C ASP A 284 3.34 -7.66 -21.15
N LEU A 285 3.12 -7.05 -19.97
CA LEU A 285 3.18 -7.73 -18.68
C LEU A 285 2.22 -8.92 -18.52
N PRO A 286 1.00 -8.93 -19.10
CA PRO A 286 0.12 -10.10 -19.01
C PRO A 286 0.72 -11.41 -19.54
N ALA A 287 1.76 -11.34 -20.40
CA ALA A 287 2.51 -12.52 -20.82
C ALA A 287 3.26 -13.23 -19.68
N ARG A 288 3.50 -12.52 -18.56
CA ARG A 288 4.13 -13.06 -17.35
C ARG A 288 3.13 -13.65 -16.34
N ASN A 289 1.83 -13.62 -16.63
CA ASN A 289 0.80 -14.08 -15.71
C ASN A 289 0.95 -15.58 -15.39
N THR A 290 0.78 -15.89 -14.10
CA THR A 290 0.76 -17.26 -13.57
C THR A 290 -0.60 -17.59 -12.98
N HIS A 291 -0.70 -18.71 -12.27
CA HIS A 291 -1.92 -19.06 -11.55
C HIS A 291 -2.21 -18.06 -10.40
N ARG A 292 -1.18 -17.51 -9.76
CA ARG A 292 -1.30 -16.64 -8.57
C ARG A 292 -0.98 -15.20 -8.82
N LEU A 293 -0.12 -14.89 -9.78
CA LEU A 293 0.35 -13.52 -10.07
C LEU A 293 -0.26 -13.05 -11.36
N ARG A 294 -0.94 -11.89 -11.34
CA ARG A 294 -1.67 -11.39 -12.50
C ARG A 294 -1.42 -9.91 -12.73
N PHE A 295 -1.02 -9.58 -13.93
CA PHE A 295 -1.12 -8.24 -14.50
C PHE A 295 -2.38 -8.16 -15.38
N SER A 296 -3.06 -7.03 -15.35
CA SER A 296 -4.20 -6.76 -16.21
C SER A 296 -4.11 -5.34 -16.79
N ASP A 297 -5.23 -4.78 -17.24
CA ASP A 297 -5.32 -3.46 -17.86
C ASP A 297 -5.31 -2.31 -16.84
N HIS A 298 -4.59 -2.44 -15.74
CA HIS A 298 -4.54 -1.48 -14.64
C HIS A 298 -3.21 -0.73 -14.61
N VAL A 299 -3.24 0.53 -14.15
CA VAL A 299 -2.05 1.38 -13.94
C VAL A 299 -2.25 2.29 -12.73
N LYS A 300 -1.17 2.50 -11.94
CA LYS A 300 -1.17 3.38 -10.77
C LYS A 300 -0.52 4.72 -11.09
N LEU A 301 -1.23 5.81 -10.74
CA LEU A 301 -0.78 7.20 -10.79
C LEU A 301 -0.92 7.85 -9.41
N PHE A 302 -0.28 9.02 -9.24
CA PHE A 302 -0.27 9.73 -7.97
C PHE A 302 -0.56 11.22 -8.21
N ALA A 303 -1.49 11.80 -7.45
CA ALA A 303 -1.75 13.24 -7.48
C ALA A 303 -0.94 13.96 -6.42
N ASP A 304 -1.29 13.78 -5.15
CA ASP A 304 -0.78 14.57 -4.03
C ASP A 304 -0.13 13.70 -2.94
N GLY A 305 0.46 14.36 -1.96
CA GLY A 305 1.24 13.73 -0.90
C GLY A 305 0.41 12.93 0.09
N ALA A 306 1.10 12.17 0.96
CA ALA A 306 0.45 11.23 1.86
C ALA A 306 -0.34 11.91 2.97
N PHE A 307 -1.50 11.34 3.28
CA PHE A 307 -2.33 11.77 4.40
C PHE A 307 -1.60 11.62 5.76
N PHE A 308 -0.95 10.49 5.99
CA PHE A 308 -0.21 10.23 7.23
C PHE A 308 0.94 11.22 7.47
N SER A 309 1.59 11.72 6.43
CA SER A 309 2.67 12.71 6.53
C SER A 309 2.17 14.14 6.68
N GLN A 310 0.84 14.36 6.59
CA GLN A 310 0.25 15.70 6.48
C GLN A 310 0.75 16.47 5.23
N LEU A 311 0.93 15.75 4.12
CA LEU A 311 1.36 16.32 2.83
C LEU A 311 0.25 16.31 1.77
N ALA A 312 -0.99 15.99 2.15
CA ALA A 312 -2.17 16.10 1.30
C ALA A 312 -2.39 17.54 0.84
N GLN A 313 -2.76 17.74 -0.42
CA GLN A 313 -3.13 19.06 -0.96
C GLN A 313 -4.52 19.45 -0.46
N LEU A 314 -4.54 20.40 0.48
CA LEU A 314 -5.78 20.85 1.13
C LEU A 314 -6.18 22.27 0.72
N GLY A 315 -7.43 22.43 0.32
CA GLY A 315 -8.06 23.74 0.16
C GLY A 315 -8.17 24.52 1.49
N PRO A 316 -8.50 25.84 1.44
CA PRO A 316 -8.66 26.63 2.64
C PRO A 316 -9.60 25.97 3.68
N PRO A 317 -9.28 26.07 4.98
CA PRO A 317 -8.19 26.80 5.60
C PRO A 317 -6.81 26.10 5.59
N GLY A 318 -6.68 24.90 5.04
CA GLY A 318 -5.43 24.14 5.01
C GLY A 318 -5.08 23.49 6.36
N TYR A 319 -3.79 23.33 6.63
CA TYR A 319 -3.27 22.84 7.91
C TYR A 319 -3.20 23.94 8.97
N ILE A 320 -3.31 23.56 10.25
CA ILE A 320 -3.35 24.51 11.39
C ILE A 320 -2.08 25.39 11.46
N ASP A 321 -0.93 24.80 11.17
CA ASP A 321 0.38 25.51 11.19
C ASP A 321 0.67 26.28 9.91
N GLY A 322 -0.23 26.22 8.92
CA GLY A 322 -0.14 26.96 7.67
C GLY A 322 0.78 26.37 6.63
N HIS A 323 1.39 25.19 6.85
CA HIS A 323 2.15 24.54 5.80
C HIS A 323 1.22 24.10 4.64
N GLN A 324 1.80 23.86 3.48
CA GLN A 324 1.08 23.41 2.28
C GLN A 324 1.38 21.93 2.03
N GLY A 325 0.42 21.24 1.42
CA GLY A 325 0.66 19.90 0.90
C GLY A 325 1.59 19.88 -0.31
N GLU A 326 1.93 18.68 -0.77
CA GLU A 326 2.85 18.46 -1.87
C GLU A 326 2.15 17.78 -3.05
N TRP A 327 2.55 18.13 -4.28
CA TRP A 327 2.20 17.37 -5.47
C TRP A 327 3.26 16.31 -5.73
N ILE A 328 2.87 15.04 -5.85
CA ILE A 328 3.76 13.96 -6.28
C ILE A 328 3.99 14.06 -7.79
N MET A 329 2.90 14.16 -8.55
CA MET A 329 2.96 14.53 -9.97
C MET A 329 2.43 15.95 -10.13
N ALA A 330 3.21 16.82 -10.79
CA ALA A 330 2.71 18.15 -11.14
C ALA A 330 1.42 18.03 -11.98
N PRO A 331 0.45 18.96 -11.86
CA PRO A 331 -0.83 18.85 -12.57
C PRO A 331 -0.73 18.56 -14.06
N HIS A 332 0.22 19.20 -14.77
CA HIS A 332 0.43 18.97 -16.21
C HIS A 332 1.00 17.57 -16.51
N GLN A 333 1.86 17.03 -15.65
CA GLN A 333 2.41 15.68 -15.77
C GLN A 333 1.32 14.62 -15.52
N LEU A 334 0.46 14.86 -14.54
CA LEU A 334 -0.67 13.98 -14.26
C LEU A 334 -1.66 13.97 -15.44
N GLU A 335 -1.94 15.14 -16.04
CA GLU A 335 -2.79 15.23 -17.22
C GLU A 335 -2.23 14.44 -18.40
N GLU A 336 -0.95 14.57 -18.70
CA GLU A 336 -0.28 13.83 -19.76
C GLU A 336 -0.34 12.30 -19.54
N ALA A 337 -0.02 11.87 -18.33
CA ALA A 337 -0.11 10.47 -17.93
C ALA A 337 -1.53 9.92 -18.05
N MET A 338 -2.51 10.61 -17.46
CA MET A 338 -3.92 10.19 -17.52
C MET A 338 -4.40 10.10 -18.98
N ARG A 339 -4.08 11.07 -19.82
CA ARG A 339 -4.47 11.05 -21.23
C ARG A 339 -3.89 9.84 -21.95
N THR A 340 -2.61 9.56 -21.76
CA THR A 340 -1.93 8.41 -22.39
C THR A 340 -2.60 7.09 -22.03
N TYR A 341 -2.77 6.83 -20.73
CA TYR A 341 -3.32 5.55 -20.26
C TYR A 341 -4.83 5.45 -20.51
N TRP A 342 -5.58 6.55 -20.37
CA TRP A 342 -7.00 6.59 -20.69
C TRP A 342 -7.29 6.25 -22.14
N HIS A 343 -6.56 6.86 -23.05
CA HIS A 343 -6.72 6.63 -24.51
C HIS A 343 -6.29 5.21 -24.92
N ALA A 344 -5.41 4.58 -24.15
CA ALA A 344 -5.05 3.18 -24.35
C ALA A 344 -6.07 2.19 -23.77
N GLY A 345 -7.13 2.67 -23.09
CA GLY A 345 -8.15 1.83 -22.49
C GLY A 345 -7.84 1.30 -21.09
N MET A 346 -6.72 1.74 -20.49
CA MET A 346 -6.31 1.30 -19.14
C MET A 346 -7.29 1.76 -18.07
N LYS A 347 -7.39 0.98 -17.01
CA LYS A 347 -8.05 1.34 -15.76
C LYS A 347 -7.03 2.05 -14.87
N ILE A 348 -7.35 3.27 -14.47
CA ILE A 348 -6.43 4.13 -13.73
C ILE A 348 -6.79 4.10 -12.26
N HIS A 349 -5.81 3.79 -11.42
CA HIS A 349 -5.85 3.95 -9.98
C HIS A 349 -5.08 5.21 -9.60
N LEU A 350 -5.78 6.22 -9.12
CA LEU A 350 -5.18 7.51 -8.76
C LEU A 350 -5.07 7.65 -7.25
N HIS A 351 -3.83 7.69 -6.73
CA HIS A 351 -3.59 8.10 -5.35
C HIS A 351 -4.04 9.54 -5.16
N VAL A 352 -4.94 9.77 -4.23
CA VAL A 352 -5.46 11.08 -3.88
C VAL A 352 -5.84 11.11 -2.40
N THR A 353 -5.34 12.09 -1.68
CA THR A 353 -5.56 12.21 -0.24
C THR A 353 -6.18 13.53 0.17
N GLY A 354 -5.90 14.62 -0.53
CA GLY A 354 -6.47 15.94 -0.29
C GLY A 354 -7.63 16.30 -1.20
N ASP A 355 -8.45 17.22 -0.77
CA ASP A 355 -9.58 17.73 -1.54
C ASP A 355 -9.16 18.49 -2.81
N LEU A 356 -8.00 19.15 -2.82
CA LEU A 356 -7.44 19.76 -4.05
C LEU A 356 -6.89 18.70 -5.01
N GLY A 357 -6.26 17.64 -4.48
CA GLY A 357 -5.86 16.49 -5.29
C GLY A 357 -7.04 15.78 -5.93
N LEU A 358 -8.15 15.62 -5.18
CA LEU A 358 -9.40 15.07 -5.69
C LEU A 358 -10.03 15.98 -6.74
N GLU A 359 -10.03 17.31 -6.53
CA GLU A 359 -10.56 18.27 -7.52
C GLU A 359 -9.83 18.14 -8.85
N LEU A 360 -8.50 18.16 -8.82
CA LEU A 360 -7.68 17.96 -10.01
C LEU A 360 -8.01 16.61 -10.72
N GLY A 361 -8.09 15.53 -9.93
CA GLY A 361 -8.43 14.22 -10.49
C GLY A 361 -9.81 14.17 -11.15
N LEU A 362 -10.81 14.85 -10.57
CA LEU A 362 -12.15 14.96 -11.12
C LEU A 362 -12.18 15.80 -12.41
N GLU A 363 -11.52 16.96 -12.45
CA GLU A 363 -11.41 17.80 -13.64
C GLU A 363 -10.75 17.04 -14.80
N LEU A 364 -9.67 16.33 -14.49
CA LEU A 364 -8.96 15.53 -15.51
C LEU A 364 -9.81 14.35 -16.00
N LEU A 365 -10.55 13.67 -15.10
CA LEU A 365 -11.44 12.58 -15.50
C LEU A 365 -12.59 13.08 -16.38
N GLU A 366 -13.20 14.21 -16.05
CA GLU A 366 -14.20 14.87 -16.88
C GLU A 366 -13.64 15.18 -18.28
N LYS A 367 -12.44 15.77 -18.34
CA LYS A 367 -11.76 16.06 -19.59
C LYS A 367 -11.50 14.80 -20.42
N MET A 368 -11.03 13.72 -19.80
CA MET A 368 -10.82 12.43 -20.47
C MET A 368 -12.12 11.83 -20.99
N GLN A 369 -13.21 11.96 -20.24
CA GLN A 369 -14.54 11.53 -20.70
C GLN A 369 -15.06 12.36 -21.89
N TRP A 370 -14.75 13.66 -21.96
CA TRP A 370 -15.08 14.49 -23.12
C TRP A 370 -14.23 14.13 -24.34
N GLU A 371 -12.95 13.84 -24.16
CA GLU A 371 -12.03 13.48 -25.27
C GLU A 371 -12.35 12.08 -25.84
N ARG A 372 -12.61 11.11 -24.97
CA ARG A 372 -12.92 9.72 -25.30
C ARG A 372 -13.87 9.10 -24.26
N PRO A 373 -15.17 9.12 -24.48
CA PRO A 373 -16.15 8.56 -23.55
C PRO A 373 -15.93 7.06 -23.30
N ARG A 374 -15.93 6.66 -22.01
CA ARG A 374 -15.82 5.28 -21.59
C ARG A 374 -16.79 5.01 -20.44
N PHE A 375 -17.72 4.06 -20.62
CA PHE A 375 -18.74 3.76 -19.60
C PHE A 375 -18.26 2.81 -18.50
N ASN A 376 -17.41 1.85 -18.84
CA ASN A 376 -16.85 0.88 -17.90
C ASN A 376 -15.32 1.10 -17.78
N HIS A 377 -14.96 2.29 -17.36
CA HIS A 377 -13.55 2.71 -17.34
C HIS A 377 -12.78 2.23 -16.11
N GLY A 378 -13.46 1.83 -15.02
CA GLY A 378 -12.81 1.35 -13.81
C GLY A 378 -11.85 2.35 -13.15
N PHE A 379 -12.03 3.65 -13.38
CA PHE A 379 -11.21 4.67 -12.73
C PHE A 379 -11.48 4.66 -11.24
N THR A 380 -10.43 4.56 -10.43
CA THR A 380 -10.53 4.43 -8.98
C THR A 380 -9.73 5.53 -8.28
N PHE A 381 -10.38 6.29 -7.41
CA PHE A 381 -9.72 7.17 -6.46
C PHE A 381 -9.27 6.34 -5.25
N GLU A 382 -7.97 6.29 -5.02
CA GLU A 382 -7.34 5.52 -3.94
C GLU A 382 -7.12 6.41 -2.71
N HIS A 383 -7.22 5.81 -1.52
CA HIS A 383 -7.10 6.43 -0.20
C HIS A 383 -8.26 7.35 0.19
N PHE A 384 -8.64 8.29 -0.66
CA PHE A 384 -9.80 9.16 -0.53
C PHE A 384 -9.91 9.84 0.85
N GLY A 385 -8.83 10.55 1.24
CA GLY A 385 -8.69 11.10 2.59
C GLY A 385 -9.65 12.24 2.90
N PHE A 386 -9.66 13.27 2.05
CA PHE A 386 -10.58 14.42 2.14
C PHE A 386 -11.42 14.57 0.90
N SER A 387 -12.68 14.99 1.09
CA SER A 387 -13.59 15.30 0.01
C SER A 387 -14.70 16.23 0.48
N THR A 388 -15.32 16.95 -0.45
CA THR A 388 -16.57 17.68 -0.21
C THR A 388 -17.78 16.86 -0.68
N PRO A 389 -19.01 17.16 -0.21
CA PRO A 389 -20.22 16.52 -0.70
C PRO A 389 -20.39 16.66 -2.23
N GLU A 390 -20.00 17.80 -2.79
CA GLU A 390 -20.06 18.10 -4.22
C GLU A 390 -19.09 17.22 -4.99
N GLN A 391 -17.89 17.03 -4.50
CA GLN A 391 -16.90 16.12 -5.09
C GLN A 391 -17.38 14.67 -5.06
N VAL A 392 -17.96 14.22 -3.95
CA VAL A 392 -18.55 12.87 -3.85
C VAL A 392 -19.67 12.68 -4.89
N ALA A 393 -20.53 13.70 -5.08
CA ALA A 393 -21.56 13.66 -6.10
C ALA A 393 -20.97 13.58 -7.52
N ARG A 394 -19.87 14.29 -7.81
CA ARG A 394 -19.16 14.22 -9.09
C ARG A 394 -18.50 12.84 -9.31
N VAL A 395 -17.88 12.26 -8.28
CA VAL A 395 -17.35 10.87 -8.35
C VAL A 395 -18.43 9.91 -8.82
N LYS A 396 -19.63 9.99 -8.19
CA LYS A 396 -20.77 9.17 -8.58
C LYS A 396 -21.26 9.46 -10.00
N ALA A 397 -21.38 10.72 -10.39
CA ALA A 397 -21.85 11.12 -11.71
C ALA A 397 -20.93 10.66 -12.83
N LEU A 398 -19.61 10.65 -12.57
CA LEU A 398 -18.60 10.18 -13.50
C LEU A 398 -18.45 8.65 -13.55
N GLY A 399 -19.13 7.91 -12.66
CA GLY A 399 -19.03 6.46 -12.57
C GLY A 399 -17.66 5.96 -12.07
N ALA A 400 -16.93 6.82 -11.35
CA ALA A 400 -15.66 6.44 -10.75
C ALA A 400 -15.88 5.63 -9.47
N GLN A 401 -14.86 4.85 -9.12
CA GLN A 401 -14.82 4.02 -7.92
C GLN A 401 -14.00 4.71 -6.83
N VAL A 402 -14.20 4.29 -5.59
CA VAL A 402 -13.44 4.75 -4.43
C VAL A 402 -12.91 3.54 -3.66
N SER A 403 -11.62 3.56 -3.38
CA SER A 403 -10.94 2.64 -2.48
C SER A 403 -10.47 3.44 -1.26
N ALA A 404 -11.37 3.63 -0.29
CA ALA A 404 -11.13 4.49 0.87
C ALA A 404 -10.27 3.81 1.93
N ASN A 405 -9.30 4.54 2.48
CA ASN A 405 -8.55 4.08 3.64
C ASN A 405 -9.28 4.48 4.94
N VAL A 406 -10.19 3.64 5.39
CA VAL A 406 -10.97 3.86 6.62
C VAL A 406 -10.12 3.94 7.89
N TYR A 407 -8.87 3.49 7.83
CA TYR A 407 -7.92 3.56 8.94
C TYR A 407 -7.57 5.00 9.33
N TYR A 408 -7.71 5.95 8.40
CA TYR A 408 -7.59 7.38 8.69
C TYR A 408 -8.59 7.83 9.76
N LEU A 409 -9.83 7.35 9.72
CA LEU A 409 -10.83 7.67 10.75
C LEU A 409 -10.49 6.99 12.08
N TYR A 410 -10.10 5.73 12.03
CA TYR A 410 -9.88 4.94 13.24
C TYR A 410 -8.67 5.42 14.03
N GLU A 411 -7.54 5.69 13.36
CA GLU A 411 -6.27 6.00 14.02
C GLU A 411 -5.97 7.50 14.09
N LEU A 412 -6.34 8.27 13.07
CA LEU A 412 -5.82 9.62 12.92
C LEU A 412 -6.83 10.73 13.25
N SER A 413 -8.15 10.45 13.20
CA SER A 413 -9.15 11.52 13.26
C SER A 413 -8.99 12.43 14.48
N HIS A 414 -8.76 11.86 15.65
CA HIS A 414 -8.64 12.63 16.89
C HIS A 414 -7.38 13.52 16.92
N ILE A 415 -6.21 12.93 16.62
CA ILE A 415 -4.95 13.67 16.66
C ILE A 415 -4.87 14.71 15.54
N TYR A 416 -5.44 14.39 14.36
CA TYR A 416 -5.52 15.35 13.24
C TYR A 416 -6.46 16.50 13.55
N ALA A 417 -7.57 16.24 14.26
CA ALA A 417 -8.45 17.30 14.74
C ALA A 417 -7.72 18.28 15.67
N GLN A 418 -6.84 17.77 16.52
CA GLN A 418 -6.13 18.60 17.50
C GLN A 418 -4.92 19.33 16.93
N GLN A 419 -4.12 18.67 16.07
CA GLN A 419 -2.78 19.15 15.72
C GLN A 419 -2.56 19.34 14.22
N GLY A 420 -3.45 18.80 13.35
CA GLY A 420 -3.25 18.85 11.92
C GLY A 420 -4.16 19.83 11.18
N ILE A 421 -5.48 19.67 11.31
CA ILE A 421 -6.46 20.28 10.39
C ILE A 421 -7.67 20.92 11.09
N GLY A 422 -7.76 20.79 12.41
CA GLY A 422 -8.91 21.28 13.20
C GLY A 422 -10.11 20.33 13.20
N TYR A 423 -10.97 20.48 14.20
CA TYR A 423 -12.11 19.58 14.43
C TYR A 423 -13.14 19.58 13.30
N GLU A 424 -13.41 20.73 12.70
CA GLU A 424 -14.37 20.83 11.60
C GLU A 424 -13.94 20.03 10.38
N ARG A 425 -12.69 20.19 9.95
CA ARG A 425 -12.14 19.44 8.82
C ARG A 425 -11.98 17.94 9.13
N ALA A 426 -11.54 17.59 10.33
CA ALA A 426 -11.41 16.19 10.74
C ALA A 426 -12.75 15.44 10.69
N SER A 427 -13.87 16.12 10.93
CA SER A 427 -15.21 15.53 10.79
C SER A 427 -15.57 15.17 9.33
N GLN A 428 -14.78 15.62 8.37
CA GLN A 428 -15.00 15.45 6.93
C GLN A 428 -14.06 14.41 6.31
N MET A 429 -13.23 13.75 7.12
CA MET A 429 -12.30 12.70 6.66
C MET A 429 -13.04 11.46 6.18
N ALA A 430 -12.54 10.86 5.10
CA ALA A 430 -12.98 9.57 4.54
C ALA A 430 -14.53 9.45 4.41
N ARG A 431 -15.17 10.43 3.78
CA ARG A 431 -16.63 10.47 3.56
C ARG A 431 -17.13 9.36 2.68
#